data_d1f5d5287c6ed0149af022e141e6a178
#
_entry.id   d1f5d5287c6ed0149af022e141e6a178
#
_cell.length_a   1.000
_cell.length_b   1.000
_cell.length_c   1.000
_cell.angle_alpha   90.00
_cell.angle_beta   90.00
_cell.angle_gamma   90.00
#
_symmetry.space_group_name_H-M   'P 1'
#
loop_
_entity.id
_entity.type
_entity.pdbx_description
1 polymer ?
#
loop_
_entity_poly.entity_id
_entity_poly.type
_entity_poly.pdbx_seq_one_letter_code
_entity_poly.pdbx_strand_id
1 'polypeptide(L)'
;MRLLHLTVPIVVLTAAVLTPAPATAAPSIVVSVPDQTLALVDKGVVTARFPVSTSKFGLGDSPNSYATPLGSMEIASKIGGNARMGAVFKSRKLTGEILSPNTHGRDPIVTRILWLRGLEKGNARAFSRNIYIHGTPVEKLIGRPVSYGCIRMRSRDVASLFGAVSVRTKVAVLNTRLNRAVAQATLQSNAGGVRLAAKSQTRRSG
;
A
#
# COMPACT_ATOMS: atom_id res chain seq x y z
N MET A 1 -37.57 -59.93 45.32
CA MET A 1 -37.68 -59.02 44.19
C MET A 1 -36.55 -57.98 44.33
N ARG A 2 -35.48 -58.12 43.57
CA ARG A 2 -34.33 -57.17 43.59
C ARG A 2 -34.47 -56.20 42.38
N LEU A 3 -34.68 -54.89 42.69
CA LEU A 3 -34.66 -53.86 41.66
C LEU A 3 -33.20 -53.57 41.23
N LEU A 4 -32.89 -53.81 39.97
CA LEU A 4 -31.64 -53.37 39.34
C LEU A 4 -31.80 -51.88 38.97
N HIS A 5 -30.99 -51.04 39.57
CA HIS A 5 -30.89 -49.63 39.17
C HIS A 5 -29.89 -49.55 38.00
N LEU A 6 -30.41 -49.23 36.81
CA LEU A 6 -29.61 -48.96 35.62
C LEU A 6 -29.15 -47.51 35.66
N THR A 7 -27.87 -47.28 35.94
CA THR A 7 -27.27 -45.94 35.85
C THR A 7 -26.77 -45.71 34.42
N VAL A 8 -27.40 -44.76 33.71
CA VAL A 8 -26.97 -44.32 32.37
C VAL A 8 -25.92 -43.22 32.52
N PRO A 9 -24.71 -43.35 31.97
CA PRO A 9 -23.70 -42.29 32.02
C PRO A 9 -24.08 -41.17 31.07
N ILE A 10 -24.18 -39.93 31.58
CA ILE A 10 -24.32 -38.71 30.77
C ILE A 10 -22.96 -38.36 30.19
N VAL A 11 -22.79 -38.53 28.88
CA VAL A 11 -21.60 -38.03 28.15
C VAL A 11 -21.80 -36.56 27.86
N VAL A 12 -21.08 -35.70 28.57
CA VAL A 12 -21.06 -34.28 28.30
C VAL A 12 -20.08 -34.01 27.14
N LEU A 13 -20.62 -33.76 25.95
CA LEU A 13 -19.84 -33.38 24.76
C LEU A 13 -19.46 -31.93 24.87
N THR A 14 -18.23 -31.62 25.29
CA THR A 14 -17.69 -30.24 25.28
C THR A 14 -17.35 -29.83 23.85
N ALA A 15 -18.17 -28.97 23.27
CA ALA A 15 -17.87 -28.35 21.97
C ALA A 15 -16.70 -27.35 22.13
N ALA A 16 -15.55 -27.66 21.58
CA ALA A 16 -14.42 -26.77 21.50
C ALA A 16 -14.78 -25.59 20.54
N VAL A 17 -14.97 -24.39 21.08
CA VAL A 17 -15.15 -23.18 20.30
C VAL A 17 -13.80 -22.84 19.66
N LEU A 18 -13.62 -23.16 18.37
CA LEU A 18 -12.48 -22.68 17.59
C LEU A 18 -12.61 -21.16 17.44
N THR A 19 -11.89 -20.39 18.23
CA THR A 19 -11.73 -18.96 18.01
C THR A 19 -10.89 -18.76 16.75
N PRO A 20 -11.39 -18.04 15.71
CA PRO A 20 -10.59 -17.79 14.52
C PRO A 20 -9.37 -16.94 14.93
N ALA A 21 -8.17 -17.40 14.55
CA ALA A 21 -6.93 -16.65 14.73
C ALA A 21 -7.08 -15.26 14.09
N PRO A 22 -6.59 -14.17 14.72
CA PRO A 22 -6.65 -12.84 14.14
C PRO A 22 -5.94 -12.87 12.78
N ALA A 23 -6.66 -12.50 11.73
CA ALA A 23 -6.10 -12.38 10.39
C ALA A 23 -4.91 -11.42 10.47
N THR A 24 -3.70 -11.92 10.22
CA THR A 24 -2.49 -11.10 10.20
C THR A 24 -2.67 -10.04 9.12
N ALA A 25 -2.73 -8.77 9.55
CA ALA A 25 -2.85 -7.64 8.63
C ALA A 25 -1.64 -7.67 7.67
N ALA A 26 -1.93 -7.71 6.36
CA ALA A 26 -0.88 -7.62 5.36
C ALA A 26 -0.14 -6.26 5.47
N PRO A 27 1.14 -6.20 5.08
CA PRO A 27 1.90 -4.97 5.13
C PRO A 27 1.20 -3.86 4.33
N SER A 28 1.31 -2.61 4.79
CA SER A 28 0.73 -1.43 4.16
C SER A 28 1.80 -0.37 3.91
N ILE A 29 1.51 0.53 2.98
CA ILE A 29 2.36 1.69 2.66
C ILE A 29 1.71 2.95 3.24
N VAL A 30 2.50 3.77 3.92
CA VAL A 30 2.08 5.09 4.41
C VAL A 30 3.02 6.15 3.85
N VAL A 31 2.48 7.16 3.18
CA VAL A 31 3.24 8.29 2.63
C VAL A 31 2.89 9.55 3.40
N SER A 32 3.89 10.17 4.00
CA SER A 32 3.80 11.52 4.57
C SER A 32 4.23 12.53 3.50
N VAL A 33 3.31 13.38 3.06
CA VAL A 33 3.63 14.44 2.11
C VAL A 33 4.53 15.51 2.74
N PRO A 34 4.27 16.03 3.95
CA PRO A 34 5.15 17.04 4.54
C PRO A 34 6.59 16.55 4.78
N ASP A 35 6.75 15.28 5.13
CA ASP A 35 8.09 14.72 5.40
C ASP A 35 8.74 14.13 4.14
N GLN A 36 8.04 14.11 2.98
CA GLN A 36 8.50 13.47 1.74
C GLN A 36 9.08 12.07 2.01
N THR A 37 8.36 11.30 2.80
CA THR A 37 8.80 9.97 3.28
C THR A 37 7.67 8.95 3.13
N LEU A 38 8.04 7.78 2.63
CA LEU A 38 7.22 6.58 2.57
C LEU A 38 7.68 5.61 3.65
N ALA A 39 6.75 5.06 4.42
CA ALA A 39 6.98 3.97 5.36
C ALA A 39 6.29 2.69 4.88
N LEU A 40 6.99 1.57 4.99
CA LEU A 40 6.40 0.24 4.96
C LEU A 40 6.00 -0.11 6.40
N VAL A 41 4.74 -0.47 6.60
CA VAL A 41 4.18 -0.76 7.92
C VAL A 41 3.64 -2.18 7.93
N ASP A 42 4.13 -3.01 8.84
CA ASP A 42 3.63 -4.35 9.09
C ASP A 42 3.09 -4.44 10.52
N LYS A 43 1.83 -4.88 10.68
CA LYS A 43 1.16 -5.00 11.99
C LYS A 43 1.24 -3.74 12.85
N GLY A 44 1.17 -2.56 12.22
CA GLY A 44 1.27 -1.26 12.89
C GLY A 44 2.70 -0.80 13.20
N VAL A 45 3.71 -1.60 12.90
CA VAL A 45 5.13 -1.28 13.11
C VAL A 45 5.78 -0.85 11.79
N VAL A 46 6.54 0.24 11.82
CA VAL A 46 7.32 0.70 10.65
C VAL A 46 8.55 -0.22 10.48
N THR A 47 8.58 -0.98 9.39
CA THR A 47 9.66 -1.91 9.06
C THR A 47 10.71 -1.32 8.12
N ALA A 48 10.32 -0.31 7.32
CA ALA A 48 11.25 0.42 6.45
C ALA A 48 10.78 1.85 6.23
N ARG A 49 11.72 2.76 5.94
CA ARG A 49 11.46 4.15 5.54
C ARG A 49 12.26 4.47 4.30
N PHE A 50 11.64 5.19 3.36
CA PHE A 50 12.25 5.61 2.11
C PHE A 50 11.94 7.09 1.86
N PRO A 51 12.93 7.91 1.53
CA PRO A 51 12.66 9.26 1.03
C PRO A 51 11.97 9.17 -0.33
N VAL A 52 10.99 10.02 -0.57
CA VAL A 52 10.21 10.06 -1.81
C VAL A 52 10.09 11.49 -2.33
N SER A 53 9.50 11.65 -3.52
CA SER A 53 9.10 12.95 -4.03
C SER A 53 7.66 12.89 -4.50
N THR A 54 6.81 13.75 -3.94
CA THR A 54 5.44 14.00 -4.38
C THR A 54 5.38 15.19 -5.34
N SER A 55 4.18 15.60 -5.75
CA SER A 55 3.98 16.66 -6.73
C SER A 55 4.44 18.05 -6.26
N LYS A 56 5.05 18.80 -7.17
CA LYS A 56 5.30 20.24 -7.02
C LYS A 56 4.05 21.10 -7.26
N PHE A 57 2.99 20.50 -7.83
CA PHE A 57 1.72 21.19 -8.14
C PHE A 57 0.67 21.02 -7.04
N GLY A 58 1.09 20.53 -5.85
CA GLY A 58 0.22 20.38 -4.69
C GLY A 58 -0.51 19.03 -4.66
N LEU A 59 -1.65 19.02 -3.98
CA LEU A 59 -2.40 17.84 -3.59
C LEU A 59 -3.80 17.85 -4.18
N GLY A 60 -4.29 16.71 -4.66
CA GLY A 60 -5.63 16.57 -5.22
C GLY A 60 -5.74 15.55 -6.34
N ASP A 61 -6.97 15.34 -6.81
CA ASP A 61 -7.28 14.35 -7.85
C ASP A 61 -8.08 14.95 -9.05
N SER A 62 -8.05 16.27 -9.23
CA SER A 62 -8.68 16.92 -10.39
C SER A 62 -8.00 16.48 -11.69
N PRO A 63 -8.74 16.34 -12.79
CA PRO A 63 -8.16 16.06 -14.10
C PRO A 63 -7.08 17.08 -14.45
N ASN A 64 -5.98 16.61 -15.04
CA ASN A 64 -4.86 17.45 -15.53
C ASN A 64 -4.20 18.36 -14.47
N SER A 65 -4.47 18.17 -13.18
CA SER A 65 -3.91 19.01 -12.12
C SER A 65 -2.42 18.75 -11.86
N TYR A 66 -1.88 17.61 -12.28
CA TYR A 66 -0.56 17.12 -11.91
C TYR A 66 -0.32 17.03 -10.39
N ALA A 67 -1.37 17.17 -9.58
CA ALA A 67 -1.32 17.06 -8.13
C ALA A 67 -1.24 15.60 -7.66
N THR A 68 -0.66 15.35 -6.48
CA THR A 68 -0.67 14.01 -5.85
C THR A 68 -1.99 13.78 -5.12
N PRO A 69 -2.75 12.72 -5.43
CA PRO A 69 -3.97 12.39 -4.69
C PRO A 69 -3.68 12.01 -3.25
N LEU A 70 -4.55 12.43 -2.33
CA LEU A 70 -4.53 12.03 -0.93
C LEU A 70 -5.51 10.89 -0.64
N GLY A 71 -5.38 10.29 0.54
CA GLY A 71 -6.29 9.30 1.09
C GLY A 71 -5.88 7.86 0.82
N SER A 72 -6.84 6.95 0.99
CA SER A 72 -6.63 5.51 0.87
C SER A 72 -6.66 5.06 -0.59
N MET A 73 -5.63 4.35 -0.97
CA MET A 73 -5.44 3.72 -2.28
C MET A 73 -5.01 2.27 -2.12
N GLU A 74 -4.84 1.57 -3.22
CA GLU A 74 -4.22 0.25 -3.25
C GLU A 74 -3.32 0.09 -4.48
N ILE A 75 -2.38 -0.83 -4.42
CA ILE A 75 -1.60 -1.24 -5.59
C ILE A 75 -2.51 -2.04 -6.51
N ALA A 76 -2.88 -1.47 -7.65
CA ALA A 76 -3.70 -2.15 -8.66
C ALA A 76 -2.87 -3.07 -9.55
N SER A 77 -1.61 -2.70 -9.82
CA SER A 77 -0.71 -3.48 -10.66
C SER A 77 0.75 -3.22 -10.30
N LYS A 78 1.59 -4.24 -10.49
CA LYS A 78 3.04 -4.21 -10.33
C LYS A 78 3.69 -4.50 -11.69
N ILE A 79 4.56 -3.60 -12.17
CA ILE A 79 5.18 -3.70 -13.49
C ILE A 79 6.70 -3.60 -13.37
N GLY A 80 7.42 -4.46 -14.09
CA GLY A 80 8.87 -4.44 -14.14
C GLY A 80 9.56 -5.40 -13.17
N GLY A 81 8.92 -6.48 -12.70
CA GLY A 81 9.50 -7.44 -11.73
C GLY A 81 10.90 -7.90 -12.11
N ASN A 82 11.12 -8.23 -13.38
CA ASN A 82 12.41 -8.70 -13.90
C ASN A 82 13.24 -7.60 -14.61
N ALA A 83 12.80 -6.33 -14.54
CA ALA A 83 13.54 -5.23 -15.16
C ALA A 83 14.86 -4.96 -14.40
N ARG A 84 15.92 -4.63 -15.13
CA ARG A 84 17.17 -4.16 -14.55
C ARG A 84 16.96 -2.81 -13.86
N MET A 85 17.75 -2.50 -12.83
CA MET A 85 17.76 -1.15 -12.25
C MET A 85 18.11 -0.12 -13.32
N GLY A 86 17.38 1.00 -13.34
CA GLY A 86 17.53 2.04 -14.35
C GLY A 86 16.83 1.75 -15.68
N ALA A 87 16.23 0.56 -15.87
CA ALA A 87 15.50 0.24 -17.11
C ALA A 87 14.33 1.20 -17.31
N VAL A 88 14.27 1.82 -18.48
CA VAL A 88 13.31 2.89 -18.81
C VAL A 88 11.99 2.30 -19.27
N PHE A 89 10.90 2.90 -18.77
CA PHE A 89 9.54 2.59 -19.19
C PHE A 89 8.91 3.77 -19.96
N LYS A 90 8.26 3.47 -21.07
CA LYS A 90 7.35 4.35 -21.81
C LYS A 90 6.00 3.67 -21.94
N SER A 91 4.93 4.33 -21.53
CA SER A 91 3.58 3.74 -21.50
C SER A 91 3.54 2.36 -20.81
N ARG A 92 4.28 2.20 -19.71
CA ARG A 92 4.40 0.98 -18.90
C ARG A 92 5.09 -0.22 -19.58
N LYS A 93 5.70 -0.02 -20.75
CA LYS A 93 6.49 -1.02 -21.48
C LYS A 93 7.98 -0.65 -21.40
N LEU A 94 8.84 -1.66 -21.31
CA LEU A 94 10.29 -1.47 -21.39
C LEU A 94 10.68 -0.94 -22.77
N THR A 95 11.60 0.04 -22.80
CA THR A 95 12.14 0.61 -24.05
C THR A 95 13.44 -0.05 -24.51
N GLY A 96 14.07 -0.86 -23.63
CA GLY A 96 15.42 -1.40 -23.83
C GLY A 96 16.53 -0.48 -23.28
N GLU A 97 16.23 0.79 -23.06
CA GLU A 97 17.19 1.74 -22.49
C GLU A 97 17.40 1.53 -21.00
N ILE A 98 18.61 1.79 -20.51
CA ILE A 98 18.97 1.78 -19.09
C ILE A 98 19.67 3.11 -18.76
N LEU A 99 19.18 3.82 -17.73
CA LEU A 99 19.76 5.06 -17.26
C LEU A 99 20.43 4.87 -15.90
N SER A 100 21.61 5.47 -15.77
CA SER A 100 22.29 5.61 -14.47
C SER A 100 21.59 6.69 -13.63
N PRO A 101 21.69 6.62 -12.28
CA PRO A 101 21.25 7.71 -11.41
C PRO A 101 21.85 9.06 -11.82
N ASN A 102 21.02 10.09 -11.81
CA ASN A 102 21.36 11.48 -12.14
C ASN A 102 21.84 11.72 -13.57
N THR A 103 21.45 10.87 -14.53
CA THR A 103 21.65 11.12 -15.96
C THR A 103 21.05 12.48 -16.32
N HIS A 104 21.88 13.35 -16.91
CA HIS A 104 21.52 14.74 -17.20
C HIS A 104 20.37 14.84 -18.22
N GLY A 105 19.44 15.77 -17.98
CA GLY A 105 18.36 16.11 -18.92
C GLY A 105 17.30 15.02 -19.12
N ARG A 106 17.30 13.95 -18.33
CA ARG A 106 16.40 12.81 -18.49
C ARG A 106 15.66 12.51 -17.17
N ASP A 107 14.34 12.38 -17.25
CA ASP A 107 13.48 12.07 -16.10
C ASP A 107 12.30 11.12 -16.45
N PRO A 108 12.57 10.00 -17.15
CA PRO A 108 11.53 9.00 -17.39
C PRO A 108 11.25 8.17 -16.13
N ILE A 109 10.19 7.38 -16.21
CA ILE A 109 9.94 6.30 -15.23
C ILE A 109 10.97 5.21 -15.44
N VAL A 110 11.64 4.77 -14.35
CA VAL A 110 12.64 3.72 -14.40
C VAL A 110 12.42 2.63 -13.34
N THR A 111 13.06 1.48 -13.52
CA THR A 111 13.23 0.40 -12.54
C THR A 111 11.97 -0.39 -12.23
N ARG A 112 10.95 0.21 -11.63
CA ARG A 112 9.70 -0.44 -11.19
C ARG A 112 8.54 0.54 -11.23
N ILE A 113 7.32 -0.01 -11.41
CA ILE A 113 6.06 0.73 -11.31
C ILE A 113 5.11 -0.03 -10.38
N LEU A 114 4.60 0.66 -9.37
CA LEU A 114 3.46 0.27 -8.57
C LEU A 114 2.30 1.21 -8.95
N TRP A 115 1.33 0.71 -9.71
CA TRP A 115 0.22 1.52 -10.19
C TRP A 115 -0.87 1.59 -9.14
N LEU A 116 -1.28 2.80 -8.76
CA LEU A 116 -2.22 3.04 -7.69
C LEU A 116 -3.65 3.19 -8.20
N ARG A 117 -4.59 2.62 -7.43
CA ARG A 117 -6.05 2.83 -7.59
C ARG A 117 -6.58 3.49 -6.34
N GLY A 118 -7.36 4.56 -6.50
CA GLY A 118 -8.07 5.22 -5.41
C GLY A 118 -9.21 4.37 -4.86
N LEU A 119 -9.44 4.47 -3.57
CA LEU A 119 -10.52 3.77 -2.85
C LEU A 119 -11.57 4.73 -2.29
N GLU A 120 -11.38 6.04 -2.50
CA GLU A 120 -12.24 7.11 -2.00
C GLU A 120 -12.67 8.04 -3.14
N LYS A 121 -13.76 8.79 -2.95
CA LYS A 121 -14.22 9.78 -3.94
C LYS A 121 -13.15 10.82 -4.28
N GLY A 122 -12.36 11.25 -3.27
CA GLY A 122 -11.31 12.26 -3.41
C GLY A 122 -10.07 11.80 -4.18
N ASN A 123 -9.95 10.50 -4.51
CA ASN A 123 -8.82 9.94 -5.27
C ASN A 123 -9.26 8.92 -6.33
N ALA A 124 -10.54 8.92 -6.70
CA ALA A 124 -11.12 7.95 -7.63
C ALA A 124 -10.45 7.95 -9.02
N ARG A 125 -9.84 9.07 -9.40
CA ARG A 125 -9.15 9.23 -10.70
C ARG A 125 -7.69 8.81 -10.68
N ALA A 126 -7.11 8.45 -9.52
CA ALA A 126 -5.70 8.09 -9.41
C ALA A 126 -5.26 7.06 -10.45
N PHE A 127 -6.07 6.03 -10.69
CA PHE A 127 -5.76 4.98 -11.68
C PHE A 127 -5.78 5.53 -13.12
N SER A 128 -6.82 6.22 -13.54
CA SER A 128 -6.95 6.79 -14.89
C SER A 128 -5.94 7.93 -15.15
N ARG A 129 -5.52 8.66 -14.09
CA ARG A 129 -4.46 9.66 -14.14
C ARG A 129 -3.05 9.07 -14.13
N ASN A 130 -2.90 7.76 -14.12
CA ASN A 130 -1.60 7.07 -14.08
C ASN A 130 -0.74 7.48 -12.88
N ILE A 131 -1.34 7.52 -11.69
CA ILE A 131 -0.59 7.77 -10.45
C ILE A 131 0.16 6.51 -10.05
N TYR A 132 1.48 6.63 -9.96
CA TYR A 132 2.41 5.53 -9.66
C TYR A 132 3.27 5.83 -8.42
N ILE A 133 3.75 4.77 -7.78
CA ILE A 133 5.02 4.79 -7.05
C ILE A 133 6.04 4.19 -8.00
N HIS A 134 7.13 4.90 -8.33
CA HIS A 134 8.08 4.46 -9.36
C HIS A 134 9.50 4.99 -9.14
N GLY A 135 10.47 4.37 -9.79
CA GLY A 135 11.83 4.87 -9.81
C GLY A 135 12.02 6.06 -10.74
N THR A 136 12.94 6.95 -10.38
CA THR A 136 13.40 8.07 -11.21
C THR A 136 14.91 8.04 -11.36
N PRO A 137 15.49 8.44 -12.52
CA PRO A 137 16.93 8.67 -12.59
C PRO A 137 17.37 9.94 -11.86
N VAL A 138 16.47 10.91 -11.61
CA VAL A 138 16.81 12.19 -10.94
C VAL A 138 16.84 12.01 -9.42
N GLU A 139 17.68 11.09 -8.93
CA GLU A 139 17.73 10.69 -7.52
C GLU A 139 18.16 11.81 -6.56
N LYS A 140 18.94 12.79 -7.03
CA LYS A 140 19.37 13.96 -6.25
C LYS A 140 18.22 14.86 -5.78
N LEU A 141 17.06 14.76 -6.42
CA LEU A 141 15.88 15.55 -6.06
C LEU A 141 14.91 14.81 -5.13
N ILE A 142 15.16 13.53 -4.80
CA ILE A 142 14.34 12.78 -3.86
C ILE A 142 14.40 13.43 -2.47
N GLY A 143 13.23 13.55 -1.82
CA GLY A 143 13.05 14.29 -0.57
C GLY A 143 12.45 15.69 -0.78
N ARG A 144 12.21 16.09 -2.04
CA ARG A 144 11.58 17.39 -2.40
C ARG A 144 10.32 17.14 -3.22
N PRO A 145 9.29 18.01 -3.14
CA PRO A 145 8.10 17.92 -3.98
C PRO A 145 8.42 18.40 -5.40
N VAL A 146 8.79 17.50 -6.30
CA VAL A 146 9.26 17.81 -7.66
C VAL A 146 8.56 16.98 -8.75
N SER A 147 7.63 16.08 -8.40
CA SER A 147 6.94 15.24 -9.37
C SER A 147 5.76 15.94 -10.06
N TYR A 148 5.12 15.23 -10.96
CA TYR A 148 3.91 15.63 -11.68
C TYR A 148 2.72 14.75 -11.28
N GLY A 149 2.61 14.45 -9.97
CA GLY A 149 1.51 13.67 -9.37
C GLY A 149 1.91 12.32 -8.82
N CYS A 150 2.86 11.62 -9.45
CA CYS A 150 3.39 10.35 -8.98
C CYS A 150 4.25 10.49 -7.73
N ILE A 151 4.49 9.38 -7.04
CA ILE A 151 5.41 9.26 -5.91
C ILE A 151 6.71 8.66 -6.43
N ARG A 152 7.77 9.48 -6.50
CA ARG A 152 9.07 9.08 -7.02
C ARG A 152 9.96 8.51 -5.94
N MET A 153 10.76 7.52 -6.27
CA MET A 153 11.74 6.88 -5.41
C MET A 153 13.08 6.70 -6.12
N ARG A 154 14.15 6.52 -5.36
CA ARG A 154 15.43 6.04 -5.91
C ARG A 154 15.23 4.63 -6.47
N SER A 155 16.01 4.26 -7.48
CA SER A 155 15.93 2.94 -8.14
C SER A 155 16.08 1.78 -7.15
N ARG A 156 17.04 1.87 -6.22
CA ARG A 156 17.24 0.86 -5.18
C ARG A 156 16.02 0.75 -4.25
N ASP A 157 15.50 1.89 -3.83
CA ASP A 157 14.41 1.96 -2.84
C ASP A 157 13.11 1.40 -3.42
N VAL A 158 12.77 1.75 -4.67
CA VAL A 158 11.56 1.21 -5.32
C VAL A 158 11.70 -0.28 -5.63
N ALA A 159 12.90 -0.77 -5.93
CA ALA A 159 13.14 -2.19 -6.13
C ALA A 159 12.94 -2.98 -4.83
N SER A 160 13.45 -2.47 -3.70
CA SER A 160 13.23 -3.03 -2.37
C SER A 160 11.76 -3.04 -1.99
N LEU A 161 11.07 -1.89 -2.12
CA LEU A 161 9.64 -1.78 -1.84
C LEU A 161 8.83 -2.75 -2.71
N PHE A 162 9.15 -2.84 -4.00
CA PHE A 162 8.47 -3.72 -4.94
C PHE A 162 8.53 -5.19 -4.51
N GLY A 163 9.67 -5.66 -3.99
CA GLY A 163 9.82 -7.02 -3.45
C GLY A 163 8.99 -7.27 -2.18
N ALA A 164 8.80 -6.24 -1.36
CA ALA A 164 8.16 -6.35 -0.06
C ALA A 164 6.61 -6.25 -0.09
N VAL A 165 6.02 -5.85 -1.22
CA VAL A 165 4.57 -5.59 -1.33
C VAL A 165 3.92 -6.40 -2.46
N SER A 166 2.60 -6.58 -2.36
CA SER A 166 1.79 -7.31 -3.33
C SER A 166 0.73 -6.41 -3.98
N VAL A 167 0.12 -6.88 -5.06
CA VAL A 167 -1.13 -6.30 -5.58
C VAL A 167 -2.17 -6.31 -4.45
N ARG A 168 -2.98 -5.26 -4.35
CA ARG A 168 -3.94 -4.96 -3.27
C ARG A 168 -3.32 -4.51 -1.94
N THR A 169 -1.99 -4.41 -1.83
CA THR A 169 -1.37 -3.72 -0.68
C THR A 169 -1.97 -2.32 -0.54
N LYS A 170 -2.42 -1.96 0.67
CA LYS A 170 -3.01 -0.66 0.97
C LYS A 170 -1.95 0.42 1.01
N VAL A 171 -2.31 1.58 0.48
CA VAL A 171 -1.44 2.77 0.39
C VAL A 171 -2.22 3.96 0.94
N ALA A 172 -1.75 4.56 2.01
CA ALA A 172 -2.30 5.81 2.55
C ALA A 172 -1.35 6.97 2.20
N VAL A 173 -1.84 7.97 1.47
CA VAL A 173 -1.10 9.21 1.18
C VAL A 173 -1.73 10.33 2.00
N LEU A 174 -0.98 10.88 2.95
CA LEU A 174 -1.52 11.76 3.98
C LEU A 174 -0.72 13.08 4.07
N ASN A 175 -1.45 14.20 4.20
CA ASN A 175 -0.86 15.51 4.41
C ASN A 175 -0.62 15.77 5.91
N THR A 176 0.12 14.88 6.54
CA THR A 176 0.52 15.00 7.96
C THR A 176 1.88 14.34 8.18
N ARG A 177 2.55 14.68 9.28
CA ARG A 177 3.85 14.11 9.66
C ARG A 177 3.78 12.59 9.78
N LEU A 178 4.85 11.90 9.43
CA LEU A 178 4.90 10.44 9.27
C LEU A 178 4.38 9.69 10.50
N ASN A 179 4.77 10.08 11.70
CA ASN A 179 4.33 9.41 12.94
C ASN A 179 2.80 9.46 13.09
N ARG A 180 2.17 10.60 12.81
CA ARG A 180 0.71 10.75 12.80
C ARG A 180 0.07 9.99 11.65
N ALA A 181 0.69 10.02 10.48
CA ALA A 181 0.23 9.30 9.30
C ALA A 181 0.17 7.79 9.55
N VAL A 182 1.21 7.22 10.15
CA VAL A 182 1.26 5.79 10.51
C VAL A 182 0.18 5.45 11.54
N ALA A 183 0.04 6.25 12.60
CA ALA A 183 -1.01 6.03 13.61
C ALA A 183 -2.41 6.07 12.98
N GLN A 184 -2.70 7.07 12.14
CA GLN A 184 -3.98 7.21 11.44
C GLN A 184 -4.28 6.02 10.52
N ALA A 185 -3.31 5.59 9.71
CA ALA A 185 -3.45 4.46 8.79
C ALA A 185 -3.67 3.14 9.54
N THR A 186 -3.00 2.94 10.68
CA THR A 186 -3.16 1.75 11.53
C THR A 186 -4.57 1.70 12.14
N LEU A 187 -5.08 2.81 12.66
CA LEU A 187 -6.45 2.89 13.20
C LEU A 187 -7.51 2.59 12.14
N GLN A 188 -7.35 3.12 10.92
CA GLN A 188 -8.26 2.87 9.80
C GLN A 188 -8.25 1.39 9.37
N SER A 189 -7.08 0.75 9.35
CA SER A 189 -6.94 -0.67 9.04
C SER A 189 -7.67 -1.55 10.06
N ASN A 190 -7.51 -1.27 11.36
CA ASN A 190 -8.16 -2.01 12.43
C ASN A 190 -9.70 -1.84 12.41
N ALA A 191 -10.20 -0.63 12.19
CA ALA A 191 -11.63 -0.37 12.06
C ALA A 191 -12.27 -1.08 10.85
N GLY A 192 -11.55 -1.17 9.74
CA GLY A 192 -11.96 -1.92 8.55
C GLY A 192 -12.05 -3.43 8.82
N GLY A 193 -11.09 -3.98 9.55
CA GLY A 193 -11.05 -5.40 9.96
C GLY A 193 -12.24 -5.78 10.85
N VAL A 194 -12.58 -4.95 11.83
CA VAL A 194 -13.73 -5.18 12.73
C VAL A 194 -15.05 -5.17 11.97
N ARG A 195 -15.24 -4.26 11.02
CA ARG A 195 -16.46 -4.19 10.18
C ARG A 195 -16.65 -5.41 9.28
N LEU A 196 -15.56 -5.96 8.73
CA LEU A 196 -15.62 -7.17 7.90
C LEU A 196 -15.93 -8.41 8.73
N ALA A 197 -15.37 -8.53 9.93
CA ALA A 197 -15.66 -9.64 10.85
C ALA A 197 -17.13 -9.64 11.29
N ALA A 198 -17.68 -8.48 11.67
CA ALA A 198 -19.10 -8.34 12.04
C ALA A 198 -20.05 -8.72 10.89
N LYS A 199 -19.71 -8.33 9.65
CA LYS A 199 -20.53 -8.64 8.47
C LYS A 199 -20.48 -10.11 8.05
N SER A 200 -19.43 -10.84 8.41
CA SER A 200 -19.32 -12.27 8.15
C SER A 200 -20.11 -13.12 9.16
N GLN A 201 -20.26 -12.65 10.39
CA GLN A 201 -21.07 -13.31 11.42
C GLN A 201 -22.57 -13.22 11.12
N THR A 202 -23.07 -12.07 10.68
CA THR A 202 -24.48 -11.89 10.29
C THR A 202 -24.90 -12.71 9.07
N ARG A 203 -23.98 -13.12 8.20
CA ARG A 203 -24.28 -14.01 7.05
C ARG A 203 -24.29 -15.50 7.39
N ARG A 204 -23.77 -15.90 8.56
CA ARG A 204 -23.77 -17.31 9.00
C ARG A 204 -24.95 -17.67 9.91
N SER A 205 -25.68 -16.67 10.39
CA SER A 205 -26.82 -16.80 11.30
C SER A 205 -28.17 -16.52 10.63
N GLY A 206 -28.24 -16.41 9.34
CA GLY A 206 -29.44 -16.35 8.51
C GLY A 206 -29.38 -17.38 7.38
#